data_afc7c1f2969389bf927fe015ecc57fe9
#
_entry.id   afc7c1f2969389bf927fe015ecc57fe9
#
_cell.length_a   1.000
_cell.length_b   1.000
_cell.length_c   1.000
_cell.angle_alpha   90.00
_cell.angle_beta   90.00
_cell.angle_gamma   90.00
#
_symmetry.space_group_name_H-M   'P 1'
#
loop_
_entity.id
_entity.type
_entity.pdbx_description
1 polymer ?
#
loop_
_entity_poly.entity_id
_entity_poly.type
_entity_poly.pdbx_seq_one_letter_code
_entity_poly.pdbx_strand_id
1 'polypeptide(L)'
;MRNRPIGIGVQGLADAFMIMGYPFDSQEARRLNVQIFETIYHAALERSCELAEQYGTYETYEGSPASQGILQYDMWNRTPSDLWDWTALKAKIAKHGLRNSLLLAPMPTASTSQILGFNECFEPYTSNIYMR
;
A
#
# COMPACT_ATOMS: atom_id res chain seq x y z
N MET A 1 -11.70 9.20 17.71
CA MET A 1 -10.73 9.43 16.62
C MET A 1 -11.50 9.59 15.31
N ARG A 2 -11.48 10.81 14.77
CA ARG A 2 -12.43 11.24 13.73
C ARG A 2 -12.25 10.53 12.39
N ASN A 3 -11.04 10.49 11.85
CA ASN A 3 -10.79 10.00 10.49
C ASN A 3 -9.99 8.69 10.45
N ARG A 4 -9.50 8.21 11.55
CA ARG A 4 -8.76 6.93 11.72
C ARG A 4 -7.72 6.67 10.62
N PRO A 5 -6.81 7.63 10.34
CA PRO A 5 -5.73 7.36 9.39
C PRO A 5 -4.76 6.33 9.97
N ILE A 6 -4.30 5.44 9.12
CA ILE A 6 -3.20 4.53 9.42
C ILE A 6 -2.14 4.63 8.31
N GLY A 7 -0.93 4.19 8.58
CA GLY A 7 0.16 4.21 7.62
C GLY A 7 0.82 2.85 7.54
N ILE A 8 0.46 2.07 6.54
CA ILE A 8 1.10 0.80 6.23
C ILE A 8 2.23 1.07 5.26
N GLY A 9 3.43 0.63 5.61
CA GLY A 9 4.62 0.76 4.77
C GLY A 9 5.40 -0.54 4.73
N VAL A 10 6.50 -0.53 3.98
CA VAL A 10 7.39 -1.67 3.81
C VAL A 10 8.81 -1.31 4.18
N GLN A 11 9.62 -2.32 4.48
CA GLN A 11 11.07 -2.24 4.61
C GLN A 11 11.68 -3.51 4.03
N GLY A 12 12.92 -3.43 3.53
CA GLY A 12 13.61 -4.57 2.97
C GLY A 12 13.21 -4.95 1.54
N LEU A 13 12.60 -4.04 0.77
CA LEU A 13 12.24 -4.34 -0.62
C LEU A 13 13.48 -4.64 -1.48
N ALA A 14 14.56 -3.86 -1.33
CA ALA A 14 15.81 -4.10 -2.02
C ALA A 14 16.43 -5.45 -1.64
N ASP A 15 16.37 -5.81 -0.36
CA ASP A 15 16.83 -7.11 0.13
C ASP A 15 16.04 -8.26 -0.48
N ALA A 16 14.72 -8.12 -0.60
CA ALA A 16 13.88 -9.12 -1.25
C ALA A 16 14.27 -9.33 -2.72
N PHE A 17 14.51 -8.26 -3.47
CA PHE A 17 14.97 -8.34 -4.86
C PHE A 17 16.35 -9.02 -4.96
N MET A 18 17.26 -8.70 -4.04
CA MET A 18 18.57 -9.34 -3.99
C MET A 18 18.48 -10.85 -3.73
N ILE A 19 17.66 -11.27 -2.77
CA ILE A 19 17.43 -12.67 -2.45
C ILE A 19 16.84 -13.43 -3.63
N MET A 20 15.94 -12.79 -4.37
CA MET A 20 15.31 -13.36 -5.56
C MET A 20 16.22 -13.30 -6.81
N GLY A 21 17.36 -12.63 -6.73
CA GLY A 21 18.28 -12.47 -7.84
C GLY A 21 17.80 -11.46 -8.89
N TYR A 22 16.94 -10.52 -8.51
CA TYR A 22 16.42 -9.48 -9.41
C TYR A 22 17.19 -8.17 -9.23
N PRO A 23 17.88 -7.66 -10.26
CA PRO A 23 18.43 -6.31 -10.23
C PRO A 23 17.31 -5.29 -9.95
N PHE A 24 17.59 -4.26 -9.16
CA PHE A 24 16.57 -3.30 -8.71
C PHE A 24 15.86 -2.59 -9.89
N ASP A 25 16.55 -2.36 -10.97
CA ASP A 25 16.04 -1.71 -12.20
C ASP A 25 15.53 -2.70 -13.26
N SER A 26 15.48 -4.00 -12.94
CA SER A 26 15.03 -5.04 -13.88
C SER A 26 13.51 -5.02 -14.07
N GLN A 27 13.06 -5.64 -15.16
CA GLN A 27 11.62 -5.82 -15.44
C GLN A 27 10.94 -6.72 -14.40
N GLU A 28 11.64 -7.76 -13.95
CA GLU A 28 11.17 -8.69 -12.92
C GLU A 28 10.95 -7.95 -11.61
N ALA A 29 11.86 -7.07 -11.20
CA ALA A 29 11.71 -6.25 -10.01
C ALA A 29 10.52 -5.28 -10.13
N ARG A 30 10.32 -4.65 -11.29
CA ARG A 30 9.17 -3.76 -11.54
C ARG A 30 7.85 -4.51 -11.46
N ARG A 31 7.76 -5.70 -12.06
CA ARG A 31 6.57 -6.55 -11.99
C ARG A 31 6.26 -6.94 -10.56
N LEU A 32 7.26 -7.41 -9.82
CA LEU A 32 7.09 -7.80 -8.43
C LEU A 32 6.68 -6.61 -7.56
N ASN A 33 7.28 -5.45 -7.78
CA ASN A 33 6.93 -4.21 -7.08
C ASN A 33 5.44 -3.86 -7.26
N VAL A 34 4.95 -3.90 -8.49
CA VAL A 34 3.53 -3.67 -8.78
C VAL A 34 2.66 -4.67 -8.03
N GLN A 35 2.99 -5.95 -8.10
CA GLN A 35 2.22 -7.01 -7.43
C GLN A 35 2.21 -6.85 -5.91
N ILE A 36 3.33 -6.50 -5.30
CA ILE A 36 3.45 -6.27 -3.85
C ILE A 36 2.52 -5.12 -3.43
N PHE A 37 2.65 -3.95 -4.06
CA PHE A 37 1.88 -2.77 -3.64
C PHE A 37 0.40 -2.85 -4.00
N GLU A 38 0.04 -3.46 -5.13
CA GLU A 38 -1.36 -3.76 -5.44
C GLU A 38 -1.97 -4.67 -4.38
N THR A 39 -1.26 -5.72 -3.99
CA THR A 39 -1.74 -6.68 -2.99
C THR A 39 -1.94 -6.01 -1.62
N ILE A 40 -0.97 -5.21 -1.19
CA ILE A 40 -1.06 -4.48 0.08
C ILE A 40 -2.25 -3.51 0.05
N TYR A 41 -2.39 -2.74 -1.02
CA TYR A 41 -3.46 -1.76 -1.15
C TYR A 41 -4.83 -2.41 -1.21
N HIS A 42 -4.98 -3.45 -2.03
CA HIS A 42 -6.23 -4.21 -2.12
C HIS A 42 -6.64 -4.80 -0.76
N ALA A 43 -5.73 -5.48 -0.10
CA ALA A 43 -5.99 -6.10 1.21
C ALA A 43 -6.33 -5.05 2.28
N ALA A 44 -5.63 -3.92 2.29
CA ALA A 44 -5.89 -2.83 3.22
C ALA A 44 -7.27 -2.21 3.01
N LEU A 45 -7.66 -1.97 1.76
CA LEU A 45 -8.99 -1.47 1.41
C LEU A 45 -10.08 -2.48 1.79
N GLU A 46 -9.87 -3.75 1.46
CA GLU A 46 -10.83 -4.82 1.76
C GLU A 46 -11.06 -4.92 3.28
N ARG A 47 -9.98 -4.93 4.07
CA ARG A 47 -10.10 -4.99 5.53
C ARG A 47 -10.75 -3.74 6.12
N SER A 48 -10.40 -2.55 5.62
CA SER A 48 -11.02 -1.31 6.04
C SER A 48 -12.53 -1.28 5.72
N CYS A 49 -12.92 -1.86 4.60
CA CYS A 49 -14.33 -2.02 4.21
C CYS A 49 -15.08 -2.98 5.16
N GLU A 50 -14.49 -4.11 5.49
CA GLU A 50 -15.06 -5.06 6.47
C GLU A 50 -15.24 -4.42 7.85
N LEU A 51 -14.27 -3.63 8.29
CA LEU A 51 -14.36 -2.89 9.54
C LEU A 51 -15.43 -1.80 9.49
N ALA A 52 -15.62 -1.16 8.34
CA ALA A 52 -16.69 -0.20 8.15
C ALA A 52 -18.08 -0.86 8.18
N GLU A 53 -18.23 -2.05 7.63
CA GLU A 53 -19.46 -2.85 7.74
C GLU A 53 -19.83 -3.12 9.20
N GLN A 54 -18.82 -3.42 10.03
CA GLN A 54 -19.04 -3.78 11.43
C GLN A 54 -19.19 -2.56 12.34
N TYR A 55 -18.40 -1.49 12.13
CA TYR A 55 -18.27 -0.36 13.05
C TYR A 55 -18.62 1.00 12.43
N GLY A 56 -19.01 1.06 11.17
CA GLY A 56 -19.28 2.28 10.44
C GLY A 56 -18.03 2.90 9.79
N THR A 57 -18.25 3.87 8.93
CA THR A 57 -17.19 4.59 8.21
C THR A 57 -16.46 5.59 9.11
N TYR A 58 -15.34 6.14 8.60
CA TYR A 58 -14.76 7.32 9.25
C TYR A 58 -15.67 8.53 9.06
N GLU A 59 -15.54 9.51 9.96
CA GLU A 59 -16.53 10.60 10.11
C GLU A 59 -16.71 11.45 8.86
N THR A 60 -15.63 11.72 8.11
CA THR A 60 -15.66 12.54 6.88
C THR A 60 -15.69 11.72 5.59
N TYR A 61 -16.18 10.48 5.65
CA TYR A 61 -16.26 9.60 4.48
C TYR A 61 -17.12 10.17 3.36
N GLU A 62 -18.28 10.72 3.71
CA GLU A 62 -19.19 11.34 2.73
C GLU A 62 -18.51 12.52 2.04
N GLY A 63 -18.57 12.55 0.71
CA GLY A 63 -17.89 13.53 -0.11
C GLY A 63 -16.41 13.23 -0.38
N SER A 64 -15.86 12.17 0.20
CA SER A 64 -14.49 11.73 -0.11
C SER A 64 -14.41 11.09 -1.51
N PRO A 65 -13.22 11.02 -2.12
CA PRO A 65 -13.06 10.32 -3.39
C PRO A 65 -13.54 8.88 -3.33
N ALA A 66 -13.25 8.16 -2.25
CA ALA A 66 -13.68 6.78 -2.07
C ALA A 66 -15.21 6.63 -2.06
N SER A 67 -15.94 7.60 -1.50
CA SER A 67 -17.41 7.61 -1.53
C SER A 67 -17.97 7.79 -2.94
N GLN A 68 -17.18 8.34 -3.86
CA GLN A 68 -17.50 8.53 -5.26
C GLN A 68 -16.96 7.39 -6.15
N GLY A 69 -16.43 6.34 -5.59
CA GLY A 69 -15.86 5.22 -6.33
C GLY A 69 -14.47 5.50 -6.91
N ILE A 70 -13.77 6.52 -6.41
CA ILE A 70 -12.44 6.93 -6.87
C ILE A 70 -11.40 6.44 -5.87
N LEU A 71 -10.51 5.57 -6.31
CA LEU A 71 -9.37 5.10 -5.53
C LEU A 71 -8.08 5.79 -5.98
N GLN A 72 -6.98 5.53 -5.30
CA GLN A 72 -5.72 6.24 -5.56
C GLN A 72 -5.23 6.06 -7.01
N TYR A 73 -5.32 4.86 -7.56
CA TYR A 73 -4.90 4.60 -8.95
C TYR A 73 -5.78 5.33 -9.97
N ASP A 74 -7.06 5.55 -9.68
CA ASP A 74 -7.95 6.35 -10.53
C ASP A 74 -7.49 7.81 -10.57
N MET A 75 -7.06 8.36 -9.44
CA MET A 75 -6.52 9.73 -9.37
C MET A 75 -5.23 9.90 -10.19
N TRP A 76 -4.46 8.83 -10.33
CA TRP A 76 -3.22 8.83 -11.11
C TRP A 76 -3.42 8.43 -12.57
N ASN A 77 -4.66 8.21 -13.02
CA ASN A 77 -4.99 7.68 -14.35
C ASN A 77 -4.22 6.38 -14.67
N ARG A 78 -4.11 5.51 -13.69
CA ARG A 78 -3.46 4.19 -13.81
C ARG A 78 -4.51 3.09 -13.79
N THR A 79 -4.26 2.06 -14.59
CA THR A 79 -5.08 0.85 -14.58
C THR A 79 -4.34 -0.22 -13.77
N PRO A 80 -4.96 -0.77 -12.72
CA PRO A 80 -4.35 -1.87 -11.98
C PRO A 80 -4.27 -3.12 -12.85
N SER A 81 -3.39 -4.06 -12.47
CA SER A 81 -3.32 -5.35 -13.13
C SER A 81 -4.58 -6.19 -12.84
N ASP A 82 -4.70 -7.33 -13.48
CA ASP A 82 -5.79 -8.30 -13.28
C ASP A 82 -5.53 -9.28 -12.12
N LEU A 83 -4.50 -9.03 -11.31
CA LEU A 83 -4.13 -9.89 -10.19
C LEU A 83 -5.25 -10.00 -9.14
N TRP A 84 -5.94 -8.88 -8.88
CA TRP A 84 -7.03 -8.80 -7.91
C TRP A 84 -8.30 -8.23 -8.56
N ASP A 85 -9.46 -8.61 -8.02
CA ASP A 85 -10.76 -8.13 -8.49
C ASP A 85 -11.09 -6.76 -7.89
N TRP A 86 -10.63 -5.70 -8.55
CA TRP A 86 -10.88 -4.32 -8.14
C TRP A 86 -12.33 -3.91 -8.30
N THR A 87 -13.04 -4.47 -9.29
CA THR A 87 -14.46 -4.17 -9.52
C THR A 87 -15.32 -4.66 -8.36
N ALA A 88 -15.09 -5.89 -7.91
CA ALA A 88 -15.79 -6.45 -6.73
C ALA A 88 -15.47 -5.65 -5.47
N LEU A 89 -14.22 -5.24 -5.28
CA LEU A 89 -13.80 -4.41 -4.15
C LEU A 89 -14.49 -3.04 -4.15
N LYS A 90 -14.53 -2.37 -5.30
CA LYS A 90 -15.24 -1.08 -5.45
C LYS A 90 -16.72 -1.20 -5.15
N ALA A 91 -17.38 -2.27 -5.59
CA ALA A 91 -18.79 -2.54 -5.28
C ALA A 91 -19.00 -2.72 -3.77
N LYS A 92 -18.11 -3.45 -3.10
CA LYS A 92 -18.13 -3.66 -1.66
C LYS A 92 -17.93 -2.36 -0.88
N ILE A 93 -16.98 -1.51 -1.31
CA ILE A 93 -16.74 -0.18 -0.74
C ILE A 93 -17.96 0.73 -0.94
N ALA A 94 -18.59 0.71 -2.12
CA ALA A 94 -19.80 1.48 -2.38
C ALA A 94 -20.94 1.11 -1.43
N LYS A 95 -21.00 -0.15 -1.02
CA LYS A 95 -22.03 -0.66 -0.09
C LYS A 95 -21.75 -0.32 1.37
N HIS A 96 -20.52 -0.47 1.83
CA HIS A 96 -20.15 -0.40 3.25
C HIS A 96 -19.28 0.80 3.62
N GLY A 97 -18.61 1.41 2.65
CA GLY A 97 -17.63 2.47 2.87
C GLY A 97 -16.30 1.98 3.40
N LEU A 98 -15.52 2.89 3.96
CA LEU A 98 -14.21 2.62 4.54
C LEU A 98 -14.14 3.10 5.99
N ARG A 99 -13.46 2.36 6.84
CA ARG A 99 -13.23 2.70 8.25
C ARG A 99 -12.09 3.70 8.43
N ASN A 100 -11.10 3.68 7.54
CA ASN A 100 -9.87 4.46 7.62
C ASN A 100 -9.79 5.44 6.45
N SER A 101 -9.45 6.70 6.74
CA SER A 101 -9.30 7.74 5.72
C SER A 101 -8.03 7.59 4.90
N LEU A 102 -6.96 7.07 5.52
CA LEU A 102 -5.68 6.77 4.89
C LEU A 102 -5.23 5.37 5.32
N LEU A 103 -4.57 4.66 4.44
CA LEU A 103 -4.17 3.27 4.64
C LEU A 103 -2.66 3.06 4.44
N LEU A 104 -2.10 3.51 3.32
CA LEU A 104 -0.70 3.34 2.99
C LEU A 104 0.07 4.65 3.19
N ALA A 105 1.18 4.55 3.89
CA ALA A 105 2.14 5.63 4.07
C ALA A 105 3.54 5.03 4.24
N PRO A 106 4.27 4.78 3.15
CA PRO A 106 5.63 4.27 3.24
C PRO A 106 6.51 5.24 4.03
N MET A 107 6.93 4.83 5.22
CA MET A 107 7.78 5.61 6.11
C MET A 107 9.25 5.22 5.90
N PRO A 108 10.22 6.10 6.24
CA PRO A 108 11.64 5.80 6.05
C PRO A 108 12.16 4.55 6.78
N THR A 109 11.59 4.17 7.91
CA THR A 109 11.97 3.00 8.71
C THR A 109 13.45 2.98 9.14
N ALA A 110 14.04 4.15 9.39
CA ALA A 110 15.48 4.29 9.63
C ALA A 110 16.03 3.47 10.80
N SER A 111 15.28 3.34 11.89
CA SER A 111 15.69 2.56 13.07
C SER A 111 15.28 1.11 12.99
N THR A 112 14.05 0.83 12.59
CA THR A 112 13.52 -0.54 12.56
C THR A 112 14.20 -1.41 11.52
N SER A 113 14.53 -0.85 10.35
CA SER A 113 15.29 -1.57 9.33
C SER A 113 16.69 -1.95 9.80
N GLN A 114 17.36 -1.10 10.56
CA GLN A 114 18.66 -1.39 11.15
C GLN A 114 18.60 -2.52 12.20
N ILE A 115 17.59 -2.50 13.05
CA ILE A 115 17.38 -3.54 14.06
C ILE A 115 17.19 -4.92 13.40
N LEU A 116 16.46 -4.95 12.29
CA LEU A 116 16.18 -6.19 11.58
C LEU A 116 17.25 -6.58 10.56
N GLY A 117 18.22 -5.70 10.29
CA GLY A 117 19.28 -5.94 9.33
C GLY A 117 18.86 -5.84 7.86
N PHE A 118 17.83 -5.07 7.56
CA PHE A 118 17.33 -4.84 6.21
C PHE A 118 17.56 -3.40 5.75
N ASN A 119 17.44 -3.16 4.45
CA ASN A 119 17.48 -1.81 3.92
C ASN A 119 16.19 -1.05 4.21
N GLU A 120 16.29 0.28 4.19
CA GLU A 120 15.19 1.16 4.53
C GLU A 120 14.05 1.11 3.51
N CYS A 121 12.82 1.07 4.00
CA CYS A 121 11.60 1.25 3.22
C CYS A 121 11.64 0.45 1.91
N PHE A 122 11.36 1.12 0.79
CA PHE A 122 11.45 0.57 -0.57
C PHE A 122 12.71 1.04 -1.31
N GLU A 123 13.67 1.63 -0.61
CA GLU A 123 14.85 2.25 -1.24
C GLU A 123 15.88 1.21 -1.68
N PRO A 124 16.58 1.46 -2.82
CA PRO A 124 17.69 0.63 -3.23
C PRO A 124 18.94 0.91 -2.36
N TYR A 125 19.87 -0.02 -2.35
CA TYR A 125 21.21 0.26 -1.84
C TYR A 125 21.93 1.21 -2.81
N THR A 126 22.46 2.31 -2.27
CA THR A 126 23.18 3.32 -3.05
C THR A 126 24.68 3.08 -3.07
N SER A 127 25.20 2.34 -2.10
CA SER A 127 26.61 1.98 -1.95
C SER A 127 26.75 0.77 -1.05
N ASN A 128 27.84 0.01 -1.22
CA ASN A 128 28.19 -1.09 -0.32
C ASN A 128 28.70 -0.60 1.04
N ILE A 129 29.14 0.66 1.10
CA ILE A 129 29.62 1.31 2.33
C ILE A 129 29.02 2.71 2.37
N TYR A 130 28.31 3.01 3.47
CA TYR A 130 27.72 4.34 3.67
C TYR A 130 27.71 4.68 5.17
N MET A 131 27.79 5.99 5.47
CA MET A 131 27.62 6.50 6.83
C MET A 131 26.20 7.01 7.05
N ARG A 132 25.72 6.77 8.25
CA ARG A 132 24.44 7.30 8.74
C ARG A 132 24.67 8.18 9.97
#